data_89ee290b2f20d475b226aba885ae8542
#
_entry.id   89ee290b2f20d475b226aba885ae8542
#
_cell.length_a   1.000
_cell.length_b   1.000
_cell.length_c   1.000
_cell.angle_alpha   90.00
_cell.angle_beta   90.00
_cell.angle_gamma   90.00
#
_symmetry.space_group_name_H-M   'P 1'
#
loop_
_entity.id
_entity.type
_entity.pdbx_description
1 polymer ?
#
loop_
_entity_poly.entity_id
_entity_poly.type
_entity_poly.pdbx_seq_one_letter_code
_entity_poly.pdbx_strand_id
1 'polypeptide(L)'
;MSTQVKPGNWDTAAAITVNEICSQVEQMYSESEDVETQAGLNEEAIELEIENNFDVLVDILFHSEENKVEEALIEQIFFHIACLSMRGYSLNAEKTHGNSAAIIYDTVLGKQRMYGHGNIARFEIPGIAIRLNDKLERLKNLRRWDGPVLFEPMKDTWLDICGYSVIAIMWLREWFLLNLKNQETTGKPTGAK
;
A
#
# COMPACT_ATOMS: atom_id res chain seq x y z
N MET A 1 -9.21 -16.44 -15.58
CA MET A 1 -9.45 -15.79 -14.28
C MET A 1 -9.24 -16.84 -13.20
N SER A 2 -8.14 -16.77 -12.44
CA SER A 2 -7.93 -17.62 -11.28
C SER A 2 -8.93 -17.21 -10.21
N THR A 3 -9.80 -18.12 -9.77
CA THR A 3 -10.69 -17.88 -8.62
C THR A 3 -9.83 -17.79 -7.37
N GLN A 4 -9.42 -16.57 -7.02
CA GLN A 4 -8.75 -16.32 -5.74
C GLN A 4 -9.71 -16.73 -4.62
N VAL A 5 -9.25 -17.63 -3.76
CA VAL A 5 -10.03 -18.05 -2.58
C VAL A 5 -10.16 -16.86 -1.64
N LYS A 6 -11.38 -16.44 -1.34
CA LYS A 6 -11.63 -15.32 -0.40
C LYS A 6 -11.02 -15.64 0.97
N PRO A 7 -10.16 -14.79 1.54
CA PRO A 7 -9.56 -15.02 2.85
C PRO A 7 -10.61 -15.02 3.97
N GLY A 8 -10.40 -15.83 5.00
CA GLY A 8 -11.36 -15.99 6.10
C GLY A 8 -11.34 -14.84 7.12
N ASN A 9 -10.28 -14.02 7.15
CA ASN A 9 -10.12 -12.91 8.08
C ASN A 9 -9.15 -11.87 7.51
N TRP A 10 -9.13 -10.70 8.16
CA TRP A 10 -8.32 -9.54 7.77
C TRP A 10 -6.81 -9.83 7.75
N ASP A 11 -6.30 -10.51 8.78
CA ASP A 11 -4.87 -10.84 8.91
C ASP A 11 -4.40 -11.68 7.73
N THR A 12 -5.19 -12.68 7.34
CA THR A 12 -4.90 -13.53 6.17
C THR A 12 -4.98 -12.74 4.87
N ALA A 13 -5.96 -11.83 4.74
CA ALA A 13 -6.10 -10.98 3.56
C ALA A 13 -4.89 -10.07 3.38
N ALA A 14 -4.44 -9.41 4.45
CA ALA A 14 -3.26 -8.56 4.43
C ALA A 14 -1.98 -9.35 4.09
N ALA A 15 -1.82 -10.53 4.68
CA ALA A 15 -0.66 -11.39 4.39
C ALA A 15 -0.63 -11.83 2.91
N ILE A 16 -1.77 -12.22 2.34
CA ILE A 16 -1.86 -12.59 0.90
C ILE A 16 -1.45 -11.39 0.05
N THR A 17 -2.03 -10.21 0.28
CA THR A 17 -1.78 -9.01 -0.52
C THR A 17 -0.30 -8.60 -0.45
N VAL A 18 0.30 -8.58 0.74
CA VAL A 18 1.72 -8.22 0.91
C VAL A 18 2.65 -9.24 0.26
N ASN A 19 2.33 -10.54 0.35
CA ASN A 19 3.12 -11.59 -0.29
C ASN A 19 3.04 -11.53 -1.83
N GLU A 20 1.89 -11.22 -2.40
CA GLU A 20 1.75 -11.01 -3.84
C GLU A 20 2.62 -9.84 -4.32
N ILE A 21 2.62 -8.73 -3.60
CA ILE A 21 3.47 -7.57 -3.89
C ILE A 21 4.95 -7.98 -3.78
N CYS A 22 5.35 -8.65 -2.71
CA CYS A 22 6.74 -9.11 -2.52
C CYS A 22 7.20 -10.01 -3.67
N SER A 23 6.39 -11.00 -4.04
CA SER A 23 6.70 -11.92 -5.15
C SER A 23 6.85 -11.19 -6.47
N GLN A 24 6.00 -10.19 -6.73
CA GLN A 24 6.10 -9.38 -7.95
C GLN A 24 7.38 -8.54 -7.95
N VAL A 25 7.73 -7.92 -6.82
CA VAL A 25 8.97 -7.15 -6.68
C VAL A 25 10.19 -8.05 -6.89
N GLU A 26 10.21 -9.24 -6.28
CA GLU A 26 11.29 -10.21 -6.46
C GLU A 26 11.42 -10.64 -7.92
N GLN A 27 10.30 -10.90 -8.62
CA GLN A 27 10.31 -11.24 -10.04
C GLN A 27 10.86 -10.09 -10.90
N MET A 28 10.37 -8.87 -10.72
CA MET A 28 10.80 -7.68 -11.48
C MET A 28 12.31 -7.45 -11.37
N TYR A 29 12.91 -7.75 -10.23
CA TYR A 29 14.33 -7.49 -9.96
C TYR A 29 15.23 -8.70 -10.10
N SER A 30 14.70 -9.93 -10.15
CA SER A 30 15.48 -11.14 -10.45
C SER A 30 15.74 -11.34 -11.94
N GLU A 31 14.84 -10.83 -12.79
CA GLU A 31 14.97 -10.92 -14.25
C GLU A 31 15.94 -9.88 -14.82
N SER A 32 16.31 -8.86 -14.05
CA SER A 32 17.31 -7.87 -14.45
C SER A 32 18.72 -8.33 -14.07
N GLU A 33 19.30 -9.26 -14.84
CA GLU A 33 20.73 -9.59 -14.75
C GLU A 33 21.64 -8.43 -15.22
N ASP A 34 21.09 -7.40 -15.84
CA ASP A 34 21.81 -6.22 -16.29
C ASP A 34 22.03 -5.24 -15.13
N VAL A 35 23.28 -5.11 -14.71
CA VAL A 35 23.72 -4.15 -13.68
C VAL A 35 23.30 -2.70 -14.00
N GLU A 36 23.19 -2.35 -15.29
CA GLU A 36 22.73 -1.04 -15.75
C GLU A 36 21.22 -0.82 -15.47
N THR A 37 20.40 -1.86 -15.61
CA THR A 37 18.96 -1.78 -15.31
C THR A 37 18.70 -1.74 -13.81
N GLN A 38 19.52 -2.41 -12.99
CA GLN A 38 19.46 -2.31 -11.53
C GLN A 38 19.93 -0.94 -11.00
N ALA A 39 20.92 -0.33 -11.65
CA ALA A 39 21.41 1.01 -11.32
C ALA A 39 20.46 2.13 -11.77
N GLY A 40 19.59 1.86 -12.75
CA GLY A 40 18.65 2.85 -13.31
C GLY A 40 17.43 3.12 -12.43
N LEU A 41 17.09 2.26 -11.46
CA LEU A 41 15.99 2.45 -10.52
C LEU A 41 16.52 2.94 -9.16
N ASN A 42 17.12 4.13 -9.15
CA ASN A 42 17.39 4.85 -7.93
C ASN A 42 16.07 5.34 -7.30
N GLU A 43 16.11 5.79 -6.07
CA GLU A 43 14.93 6.28 -5.36
C GLU A 43 14.18 7.39 -6.10
N GLU A 44 14.88 8.25 -6.83
CA GLU A 44 14.30 9.36 -7.59
C GLU A 44 13.47 8.85 -8.78
N ALA A 45 13.96 7.85 -9.50
CA ALA A 45 13.23 7.22 -10.59
C ALA A 45 11.98 6.48 -10.08
N ILE A 46 12.08 5.80 -8.93
CA ILE A 46 10.94 5.14 -8.27
C ILE A 46 9.88 6.17 -7.88
N GLU A 47 10.29 7.29 -7.28
CA GLU A 47 9.39 8.37 -6.88
C GLU A 47 8.65 8.95 -8.08
N LEU A 48 9.37 9.28 -9.15
CA LEU A 48 8.78 9.82 -10.38
C LEU A 48 7.77 8.84 -10.99
N GLU A 49 8.07 7.56 -11.00
CA GLU A 49 7.16 6.55 -11.53
C GLU A 49 5.90 6.39 -10.67
N ILE A 50 6.03 6.49 -9.34
CA ILE A 50 4.86 6.52 -8.45
C ILE A 50 4.02 7.76 -8.69
N GLU A 51 4.63 8.94 -8.85
CA GLU A 51 3.92 10.18 -9.17
C GLU A 51 3.12 10.07 -10.46
N ASN A 52 3.73 9.58 -11.53
CA ASN A 52 3.04 9.39 -12.80
C ASN A 52 1.82 8.45 -12.66
N ASN A 53 1.95 7.36 -11.93
CA ASN A 53 0.83 6.45 -11.66
C ASN A 53 -0.24 7.11 -10.77
N PHE A 54 0.18 7.91 -9.81
CA PHE A 54 -0.73 8.61 -8.93
C PHE A 54 -1.51 9.72 -9.65
N ASP A 55 -0.89 10.45 -10.58
CA ASP A 55 -1.57 11.45 -11.40
C ASP A 55 -2.67 10.80 -12.24
N VAL A 56 -2.42 9.64 -12.85
CA VAL A 56 -3.44 8.86 -13.55
C VAL A 56 -4.58 8.47 -12.60
N LEU A 57 -4.26 8.05 -11.38
CA LEU A 57 -5.26 7.71 -10.37
C LEU A 57 -6.13 8.92 -9.99
N VAL A 58 -5.52 10.10 -9.82
CA VAL A 58 -6.24 11.35 -9.52
C VAL A 58 -7.20 11.72 -10.65
N ASP A 59 -6.74 11.63 -11.90
CA ASP A 59 -7.58 11.91 -13.06
C ASP A 59 -8.80 10.97 -13.11
N ILE A 60 -8.58 9.69 -12.83
CA ILE A 60 -9.64 8.68 -12.77
C ILE A 60 -10.64 8.99 -11.65
N LEU A 61 -10.17 9.29 -10.45
CA LEU A 61 -11.02 9.40 -9.26
C LEU A 61 -11.74 10.73 -9.13
N PHE A 62 -11.16 11.83 -9.64
CA PHE A 62 -11.63 13.18 -9.35
C PHE A 62 -11.98 14.02 -10.59
N HIS A 63 -11.50 13.65 -11.78
CA HIS A 63 -11.68 14.44 -13.00
C HIS A 63 -12.40 13.70 -14.12
N SER A 64 -12.56 12.38 -14.03
CA SER A 64 -13.26 11.59 -15.05
C SER A 64 -14.78 11.84 -15.01
N GLU A 65 -15.35 12.26 -16.14
CA GLU A 65 -16.81 12.38 -16.32
C GLU A 65 -17.49 11.01 -16.58
N GLU A 66 -16.72 9.98 -16.89
CA GLU A 66 -17.24 8.65 -17.19
C GLU A 66 -17.48 7.84 -15.91
N ASN A 67 -18.75 7.52 -15.64
CA ASN A 67 -19.22 6.72 -14.50
C ASN A 67 -18.81 5.23 -14.54
N LYS A 68 -17.82 4.84 -15.33
CA LYS A 68 -17.34 3.46 -15.46
C LYS A 68 -15.82 3.38 -15.55
N VAL A 69 -15.16 3.80 -14.50
CA VAL A 69 -13.76 3.39 -14.36
C VAL A 69 -13.75 1.94 -13.88
N GLU A 70 -13.03 1.10 -14.60
CA GLU A 70 -12.88 -0.30 -14.19
C GLU A 70 -12.08 -0.36 -12.87
N GLU A 71 -12.71 -0.85 -11.80
CA GLU A 71 -12.06 -1.08 -10.51
C GLU A 71 -10.76 -1.87 -10.65
N ALA A 72 -10.70 -2.76 -11.66
CA ALA A 72 -9.50 -3.51 -12.01
C ALA A 72 -8.32 -2.61 -12.41
N LEU A 73 -8.55 -1.49 -13.10
CA LEU A 73 -7.51 -0.53 -13.44
C LEU A 73 -7.00 0.20 -12.20
N ILE A 74 -7.90 0.63 -11.33
CA ILE A 74 -7.56 1.27 -10.06
C ILE A 74 -6.73 0.30 -9.19
N GLU A 75 -7.12 -0.98 -9.12
CA GLU A 75 -6.37 -2.00 -8.39
C GLU A 75 -4.96 -2.18 -8.96
N GLN A 76 -4.82 -2.24 -10.28
CA GLN A 76 -3.51 -2.36 -10.95
C GLN A 76 -2.60 -1.18 -10.64
N ILE A 77 -3.12 0.05 -10.63
CA ILE A 77 -2.35 1.25 -10.28
C ILE A 77 -1.87 1.15 -8.83
N PHE A 78 -2.74 0.84 -7.87
CA PHE A 78 -2.34 0.68 -6.48
C PHE A 78 -1.35 -0.47 -6.28
N PHE A 79 -1.51 -1.57 -7.01
CA PHE A 79 -0.58 -2.69 -6.97
C PHE A 79 0.82 -2.28 -7.47
N HIS A 80 0.88 -1.53 -8.55
CA HIS A 80 2.16 -1.02 -9.07
C HIS A 80 2.82 -0.03 -8.10
N ILE A 81 2.05 0.93 -7.55
CA ILE A 81 2.54 1.85 -6.51
C ILE A 81 3.05 1.08 -5.28
N ALA A 82 2.36 0.00 -4.87
CA ALA A 82 2.80 -0.84 -3.76
C ALA A 82 4.14 -1.53 -4.04
N CYS A 83 4.33 -2.07 -5.25
CA CYS A 83 5.59 -2.70 -5.66
C CYS A 83 6.75 -1.68 -5.63
N LEU A 84 6.56 -0.52 -6.24
CA LEU A 84 7.55 0.55 -6.27
C LEU A 84 7.90 1.05 -4.86
N SER A 85 6.89 1.28 -4.02
CA SER A 85 7.11 1.76 -2.65
C SER A 85 7.76 0.71 -1.74
N MET A 86 7.47 -0.58 -1.91
CA MET A 86 8.20 -1.67 -1.24
C MET A 86 9.68 -1.65 -1.64
N ARG A 87 9.98 -1.45 -2.91
CA ARG A 87 11.36 -1.30 -3.40
C ARG A 87 12.04 -0.07 -2.80
N GLY A 88 11.39 1.10 -2.83
CA GLY A 88 11.88 2.33 -2.21
C GLY A 88 12.17 2.15 -0.71
N TYR A 89 11.27 1.48 0.02
CA TYR A 89 11.48 1.13 1.42
C TYR A 89 12.70 0.21 1.60
N SER A 90 12.84 -0.83 0.77
CA SER A 90 13.95 -1.79 0.86
C SER A 90 15.30 -1.12 0.67
N LEU A 91 15.40 -0.19 -0.28
CA LEU A 91 16.62 0.62 -0.52
C LEU A 91 16.95 1.50 0.69
N ASN A 92 15.97 2.27 1.18
CA ASN A 92 16.16 3.19 2.31
C ASN A 92 16.45 2.48 3.64
N ALA A 93 15.90 1.29 3.83
CA ALA A 93 16.07 0.51 5.05
C ALA A 93 17.22 -0.49 4.98
N GLU A 94 17.90 -0.61 3.84
CA GLU A 94 18.95 -1.59 3.58
C GLU A 94 18.48 -3.03 3.89
N LYS A 95 17.30 -3.40 3.38
CA LYS A 95 16.65 -4.67 3.67
C LYS A 95 16.35 -5.47 2.41
N THR A 96 16.29 -6.80 2.54
CA THR A 96 15.73 -7.67 1.50
C THR A 96 14.22 -7.44 1.36
N HIS A 97 13.66 -7.74 0.19
CA HIS A 97 12.22 -7.58 -0.06
C HIS A 97 11.37 -8.43 0.90
N GLY A 98 11.80 -9.66 1.21
CA GLY A 98 11.10 -10.50 2.18
C GLY A 98 11.08 -9.91 3.60
N ASN A 99 12.18 -9.29 4.06
CA ASN A 99 12.20 -8.58 5.35
C ASN A 99 11.32 -7.33 5.31
N SER A 100 11.30 -6.61 4.19
CA SER A 100 10.42 -5.46 3.99
C SER A 100 8.95 -5.85 4.01
N ALA A 101 8.58 -6.96 3.36
CA ALA A 101 7.23 -7.50 3.37
C ALA A 101 6.74 -7.80 4.80
N ALA A 102 7.56 -8.43 5.63
CA ALA A 102 7.21 -8.70 7.04
C ALA A 102 6.94 -7.40 7.81
N ILE A 103 7.79 -6.38 7.65
CA ILE A 103 7.63 -5.08 8.32
C ILE A 103 6.37 -4.34 7.83
N ILE A 104 6.11 -4.36 6.51
CA ILE A 104 4.90 -3.77 5.92
C ILE A 104 3.66 -4.45 6.49
N TYR A 105 3.63 -5.78 6.50
CA TYR A 105 2.53 -6.56 7.08
C TYR A 105 2.28 -6.18 8.55
N ASP A 106 3.31 -6.20 9.40
CA ASP A 106 3.19 -5.88 10.82
C ASP A 106 2.71 -4.45 11.05
N THR A 107 3.19 -3.50 10.22
CA THR A 107 2.78 -2.10 10.30
C THR A 107 1.32 -1.91 9.92
N VAL A 108 0.87 -2.50 8.81
CA VAL A 108 -0.50 -2.41 8.33
C VAL A 108 -1.45 -3.08 9.34
N LEU A 109 -1.10 -4.27 9.84
CA LEU A 109 -1.87 -4.97 10.87
C LEU A 109 -1.93 -4.18 12.18
N GLY A 110 -0.82 -3.61 12.64
CA GLY A 110 -0.76 -2.78 13.83
C GLY A 110 -1.66 -1.55 13.73
N LYS A 111 -1.61 -0.84 12.59
CA LYS A 111 -2.50 0.30 12.32
C LYS A 111 -3.97 -0.13 12.29
N GLN A 112 -4.30 -1.25 11.64
CA GLN A 112 -5.67 -1.76 11.61
C GLN A 112 -6.22 -2.07 13.00
N ARG A 113 -5.40 -2.65 13.87
CA ARG A 113 -5.79 -2.92 15.28
C ARG A 113 -6.05 -1.64 16.06
N MET A 114 -5.28 -0.58 15.81
CA MET A 114 -5.44 0.70 16.52
C MET A 114 -6.60 1.55 16.00
N TYR A 115 -6.77 1.62 14.68
CA TYR A 115 -7.72 2.54 14.05
C TYR A 115 -9.03 1.87 13.60
N GLY A 116 -9.04 0.55 13.44
CA GLY A 116 -10.19 -0.19 12.91
C GLY A 116 -10.54 0.20 11.47
N HIS A 117 -11.76 -0.17 11.04
CA HIS A 117 -12.20 0.05 9.66
C HIS A 117 -12.75 1.47 9.41
N GLY A 118 -13.29 2.13 10.45
CA GLY A 118 -14.13 3.33 10.30
C GLY A 118 -13.43 4.51 9.62
N ASN A 119 -12.12 4.62 9.77
CA ASN A 119 -11.34 5.69 9.17
C ASN A 119 -11.27 5.60 7.65
N ILE A 120 -11.11 4.38 7.12
CA ILE A 120 -11.06 4.13 5.67
C ILE A 120 -12.47 3.99 5.10
N ALA A 121 -13.35 3.24 5.77
CA ALA A 121 -14.72 2.97 5.31
C ALA A 121 -15.56 4.24 5.10
N ARG A 122 -15.21 5.35 5.75
CA ARG A 122 -15.93 6.61 5.60
C ARG A 122 -15.69 7.30 4.25
N PHE A 123 -14.50 7.18 3.70
CA PHE A 123 -14.05 7.93 2.53
C PHE A 123 -13.57 7.02 1.38
N GLU A 124 -13.47 5.72 1.63
CA GLU A 124 -13.16 4.68 0.64
C GLU A 124 -11.87 5.00 -0.16
N ILE A 125 -11.83 4.63 -1.43
CA ILE A 125 -10.68 4.85 -2.31
C ILE A 125 -10.29 6.33 -2.44
N PRO A 126 -11.21 7.30 -2.60
CA PRO A 126 -10.83 8.71 -2.61
C PRO A 126 -10.12 9.18 -1.34
N GLY A 127 -10.55 8.69 -0.17
CA GLY A 127 -9.89 9.00 1.09
C GLY A 127 -8.49 8.39 1.22
N ILE A 128 -8.27 7.21 0.65
CA ILE A 128 -6.95 6.57 0.59
C ILE A 128 -6.04 7.38 -0.35
N ALA A 129 -6.53 7.80 -1.52
CA ALA A 129 -5.78 8.60 -2.48
C ALA A 129 -5.30 9.93 -1.88
N ILE A 130 -6.15 10.63 -1.13
CA ILE A 130 -5.77 11.88 -0.44
C ILE A 130 -4.62 11.63 0.55
N ARG A 131 -4.68 10.55 1.34
CA ARG A 131 -3.61 10.20 2.29
C ARG A 131 -2.32 9.79 1.59
N LEU A 132 -2.43 9.13 0.44
CA LEU A 132 -1.29 8.79 -0.39
C LEU A 132 -0.61 10.05 -0.93
N ASN A 133 -1.39 11.03 -1.40
CA ASN A 133 -0.88 12.34 -1.82
C ASN A 133 -0.07 13.03 -0.72
N ASP A 134 -0.58 13.06 0.52
CA ASP A 134 0.14 13.65 1.65
C ASP A 134 1.53 13.02 1.84
N LYS A 135 1.65 11.71 1.60
CA LYS A 135 2.91 10.99 1.73
C LYS A 135 3.85 11.21 0.54
N LEU A 136 3.33 11.34 -0.67
CA LEU A 136 4.10 11.68 -1.86
C LEU A 136 4.66 13.10 -1.74
N GLU A 137 3.85 14.09 -1.38
CA GLU A 137 4.32 15.46 -1.15
C GLU A 137 5.37 15.54 -0.03
N ARG A 138 5.20 14.73 1.02
CA ARG A 138 6.21 14.63 2.08
C ARG A 138 7.52 14.05 1.55
N LEU A 139 7.49 13.01 0.72
CA LEU A 139 8.68 12.38 0.15
C LEU A 139 9.47 13.40 -0.67
N LYS A 140 8.79 14.15 -1.57
CA LYS A 140 9.37 15.25 -2.33
C LYS A 140 10.04 16.32 -1.46
N ASN A 141 9.35 16.72 -0.39
CA ASN A 141 9.86 17.73 0.53
C ASN A 141 11.08 17.24 1.30
N LEU A 142 11.07 15.99 1.79
CA LEU A 142 12.21 15.40 2.48
C LEU A 142 13.46 15.31 1.59
N ARG A 143 13.28 15.02 0.30
CA ARG A 143 14.39 14.96 -0.67
C ARG A 143 15.02 16.32 -0.95
N ARG A 144 14.24 17.39 -0.88
CA ARG A 144 14.71 18.78 -1.08
C ARG A 144 15.26 19.43 0.19
N TRP A 145 15.08 18.76 1.34
CA TRP A 145 15.43 19.30 2.63
C TRP A 145 16.87 18.99 3.00
N ASP A 146 17.71 20.05 3.17
CA ASP A 146 19.13 19.93 3.54
C ASP A 146 19.37 19.93 5.06
N GLY A 147 18.31 20.09 5.87
CA GLY A 147 18.40 20.15 7.31
C GLY A 147 18.22 18.79 8.00
N PRO A 148 18.38 18.74 9.34
CA PRO A 148 18.15 17.51 10.08
C PRO A 148 16.67 17.09 9.98
N VAL A 149 16.42 15.78 9.79
CA VAL A 149 15.07 15.22 9.84
C VAL A 149 14.62 15.19 11.31
N LEU A 150 13.72 16.11 11.67
CA LEU A 150 13.28 16.31 13.06
C LEU A 150 12.22 15.30 13.52
N PHE A 151 11.60 14.57 12.58
CA PHE A 151 10.49 13.67 12.87
C PHE A 151 10.71 12.30 12.22
N GLU A 152 9.69 11.79 11.48
CA GLU A 152 9.75 10.48 10.84
C GLU A 152 10.79 10.46 9.71
N PRO A 153 11.69 9.47 9.65
CA PRO A 153 12.65 9.31 8.56
C PRO A 153 11.96 8.96 7.21
N MET A 154 12.68 9.17 6.11
CA MET A 154 12.17 8.94 4.75
C MET A 154 11.63 7.50 4.55
N LYS A 155 12.31 6.51 5.14
CA LYS A 155 11.85 5.10 5.10
C LYS A 155 10.43 4.90 5.63
N ASP A 156 10.00 5.67 6.63
CA ASP A 156 8.65 5.55 7.19
C ASP A 156 7.60 6.13 6.24
N THR A 157 8.00 7.10 5.42
CA THR A 157 7.14 7.63 4.35
C THR A 157 6.93 6.58 3.25
N TRP A 158 7.99 5.88 2.83
CA TRP A 158 7.87 4.75 1.90
C TRP A 158 6.98 3.63 2.45
N LEU A 159 7.14 3.32 3.74
CA LEU A 159 6.31 2.33 4.43
C LEU A 159 4.84 2.73 4.47
N ASP A 160 4.53 4.00 4.67
CA ASP A 160 3.17 4.54 4.65
C ASP A 160 2.55 4.48 3.25
N ILE A 161 3.30 4.84 2.19
CA ILE A 161 2.83 4.74 0.80
C ILE A 161 2.45 3.30 0.47
N CYS A 162 3.35 2.34 0.77
CA CYS A 162 3.06 0.92 0.58
C CYS A 162 1.84 0.46 1.37
N GLY A 163 1.75 0.85 2.64
CA GLY A 163 0.64 0.49 3.52
C GLY A 163 -0.72 0.98 3.04
N TYR A 164 -0.82 2.23 2.56
CA TYR A 164 -2.06 2.74 1.97
C TYR A 164 -2.43 2.01 0.68
N SER A 165 -1.45 1.66 -0.15
CA SER A 165 -1.68 0.89 -1.37
C SER A 165 -2.18 -0.53 -1.06
N VAL A 166 -1.62 -1.22 -0.07
CA VAL A 166 -2.12 -2.52 0.43
C VAL A 166 -3.59 -2.41 0.87
N ILE A 167 -3.92 -1.38 1.65
CA ILE A 167 -5.30 -1.13 2.12
C ILE A 167 -6.24 -0.89 0.94
N ALA A 168 -5.83 -0.13 -0.08
CA ALA A 168 -6.63 0.13 -1.28
C ALA A 168 -6.92 -1.17 -2.06
N ILE A 169 -5.91 -2.01 -2.27
CA ILE A 169 -6.06 -3.31 -2.92
C ILE A 169 -7.04 -4.20 -2.13
N MET A 170 -6.89 -4.26 -0.80
CA MET A 170 -7.81 -5.02 0.05
C MET A 170 -9.24 -4.47 0.01
N TRP A 171 -9.41 -3.13 -0.12
CA TRP A 171 -10.71 -2.51 -0.28
C TRP A 171 -11.37 -2.93 -1.58
N LEU A 172 -10.68 -2.79 -2.70
CA LEU A 172 -11.18 -3.15 -4.03
C LEU A 172 -11.51 -4.64 -4.18
N ARG A 173 -10.83 -5.50 -3.43
CA ARG A 173 -11.09 -6.94 -3.35
C ARG A 173 -12.19 -7.31 -2.36
N GLU A 174 -12.85 -6.34 -1.72
CA GLU A 174 -13.83 -6.54 -0.64
C GLU A 174 -13.27 -7.30 0.58
N TRP A 175 -11.96 -7.22 0.82
CA TRP A 175 -11.27 -7.90 1.93
C TRP A 175 -11.03 -6.99 3.14
N PHE A 176 -11.07 -5.68 2.94
CA PHE A 176 -10.74 -4.71 4.00
C PHE A 176 -11.74 -4.75 5.18
N LEU A 177 -13.01 -5.03 4.92
CA LEU A 177 -14.03 -5.09 5.95
C LEU A 177 -14.13 -6.43 6.70
N LEU A 178 -13.25 -7.39 6.41
CA LEU A 178 -13.16 -8.64 7.16
C LEU A 178 -12.76 -8.41 8.62
N ASN A 179 -13.22 -9.27 9.52
CA ASN A 179 -12.85 -9.20 10.92
C ASN A 179 -11.37 -9.57 11.14
N LEU A 180 -10.74 -8.96 12.13
CA LEU A 180 -9.44 -9.39 12.65
C LEU A 180 -9.57 -10.79 13.30
N LYS A 181 -8.54 -11.61 13.15
CA LYS A 181 -8.53 -13.01 13.60
C LYS A 181 -8.94 -13.22 15.07
N ASN A 182 -8.71 -12.24 15.95
CA ASN A 182 -9.01 -12.32 17.37
C ASN A 182 -10.31 -11.59 17.78
N GLN A 183 -11.12 -11.07 16.84
CA GLN A 183 -12.37 -10.36 17.13
C GLN A 183 -13.62 -11.24 17.02
N GLU A 184 -13.50 -12.52 16.65
CA GLU A 184 -14.63 -13.41 16.45
C GLU A 184 -15.38 -13.83 17.74
N THR A 185 -14.95 -13.39 18.94
CA THR A 185 -15.48 -13.92 20.22
C THR A 185 -16.08 -12.92 21.20
N THR A 186 -16.40 -11.68 20.81
CA THR A 186 -17.09 -10.76 21.73
C THR A 186 -18.49 -10.35 21.31
N GLY A 187 -19.21 -11.23 20.62
CA GLY A 187 -20.65 -11.13 20.46
C GLY A 187 -21.37 -11.60 21.73
N LYS A 188 -21.27 -10.87 22.86
CA LYS A 188 -22.25 -11.04 23.93
C LYS A 188 -23.56 -10.38 23.49
N PRO A 189 -24.66 -11.13 23.41
CA PRO A 189 -25.97 -10.51 23.31
C PRO A 189 -26.19 -9.76 24.63
N THR A 190 -26.28 -8.45 24.61
CA THR A 190 -26.87 -7.68 25.72
C THR A 190 -28.31 -8.11 25.83
N GLY A 191 -28.52 -9.07 26.72
CA GLY A 191 -29.84 -9.50 27.16
C GLY A 191 -30.58 -8.34 27.76
N ALA A 192 -31.82 -8.21 27.36
CA ALA A 192 -32.85 -7.42 27.95
C ALA A 192 -32.87 -7.56 29.50
N LYS A 193 -33.00 -6.44 30.14
CA LYS A 193 -33.85 -6.22 31.31
C LYS A 193 -34.38 -4.79 31.28
#